data_2341b2f6f2ccd443d5f9d638e9fbd2fb
#
_entry.id   2341b2f6f2ccd443d5f9d638e9fbd2fb
#
_cell.length_a   1.000
_cell.length_b   1.000
_cell.length_c   1.000
_cell.angle_alpha   90.00
_cell.angle_beta   90.00
_cell.angle_gamma   90.00
#
_symmetry.space_group_name_H-M   'P 1'
#
loop_
_entity.id
_entity.type
_entity.pdbx_description
1 polymer ?
#
loop_
_entity_poly.entity_id
_entity_poly.type
_entity_poly.pdbx_seq_one_letter_code
_entity_poly.pdbx_strand_id
1 'polypeptide(L)'
;MRRRVVVTGIGMVNPLGHDVQTVWSALKESKSGVGQITVFDPTGYPTTIAAEVKNWCISQAGENVAVWKHRGRHTRFAVGEIGRAHV
;
A
#
# COMPACT_ATOMS: atom_id res chain seq x y z
N MET A 1 17.66 8.42 33.65
CA MET A 1 18.09 7.54 32.53
C MET A 1 17.22 7.83 31.31
N ARG A 2 17.84 8.12 30.19
CA ARG A 2 17.13 8.32 28.93
C ARG A 2 16.87 6.99 28.26
N ARG A 3 15.62 6.75 27.85
CA ARG A 3 15.29 5.62 27.01
C ARG A 3 15.51 5.98 25.54
N ARG A 4 16.16 5.08 24.82
CA ARG A 4 16.29 5.21 23.37
C ARG A 4 15.29 4.28 22.70
N VAL A 5 14.50 4.85 21.80
CA VAL A 5 13.55 4.08 21.00
C VAL A 5 14.00 4.17 19.55
N VAL A 6 14.15 3.05 18.90
CA VAL A 6 14.60 2.98 17.52
C VAL A 6 13.60 2.19 16.67
N VAL A 7 13.49 2.57 15.40
CA VAL A 7 12.68 1.83 14.43
C VAL A 7 13.54 0.71 13.86
N THR A 8 13.09 -0.54 14.01
CA THR A 8 13.82 -1.72 13.52
C THR A 8 13.21 -2.34 12.27
N GLY A 9 12.03 -1.91 11.87
CA GLY A 9 11.41 -2.38 10.65
C GLY A 9 10.31 -1.43 10.19
N ILE A 10 10.08 -1.38 8.87
CA ILE A 10 9.07 -0.52 8.27
C ILE A 10 8.38 -1.30 7.14
N GLY A 11 7.05 -1.26 7.12
CA GLY A 11 6.26 -1.74 6.00
C GLY A 11 5.51 -0.58 5.36
N MET A 12 5.23 -0.67 4.07
CA MET A 12 4.60 0.42 3.34
C MET A 12 3.78 -0.12 2.17
N VAL A 13 2.55 0.37 2.05
CA VAL A 13 1.67 0.12 0.90
C VAL A 13 1.02 1.43 0.52
N ASN A 14 1.27 1.93 -0.68
CA ASN A 14 0.68 3.16 -1.19
C ASN A 14 0.67 3.18 -2.72
N PRO A 15 0.10 4.21 -3.36
CA PRO A 15 0.04 4.27 -4.82
C PRO A 15 1.39 4.28 -5.55
N LEU A 16 2.51 4.54 -4.86
CA LEU A 16 3.84 4.52 -5.46
C LEU A 16 4.49 3.14 -5.42
N GLY A 17 4.10 2.29 -4.49
CA GLY A 17 4.68 0.96 -4.39
C GLY A 17 4.24 0.21 -3.13
N HIS A 18 4.74 -1.03 -2.99
CA HIS A 18 4.36 -1.93 -1.92
C HIS A 18 5.46 -2.18 -0.90
N ASP A 19 6.60 -1.55 -1.05
CA ASP A 19 7.70 -1.64 -0.11
C ASP A 19 8.44 -0.30 -0.02
N VAL A 20 9.26 -0.15 1.01
CA VAL A 20 9.95 1.11 1.30
C VAL A 20 10.90 1.50 0.17
N GLN A 21 11.65 0.54 -0.38
CA GLN A 21 12.64 0.83 -1.43
C GLN A 21 11.98 1.32 -2.71
N THR A 22 10.90 0.67 -3.14
CA THR A 22 10.14 1.07 -4.33
C THR A 22 9.56 2.47 -4.16
N VAL A 23 8.95 2.75 -3.02
CA VAL A 23 8.36 4.06 -2.72
C VAL A 23 9.45 5.13 -2.66
N TRP A 24 10.57 4.86 -2.00
CA TRP A 24 11.68 5.80 -1.88
C TRP A 24 12.28 6.14 -3.25
N SER A 25 12.48 5.13 -4.09
CA SER A 25 12.97 5.34 -5.46
C SER A 25 12.01 6.19 -6.28
N ALA A 26 10.70 5.94 -6.18
CA ALA A 26 9.68 6.73 -6.87
C ALA A 26 9.67 8.19 -6.40
N LEU A 27 9.82 8.43 -5.10
CA LEU A 27 9.90 9.78 -4.55
C LEU A 27 11.14 10.53 -5.06
N LYS A 28 12.29 9.88 -5.12
CA LYS A 28 13.52 10.48 -5.65
C LYS A 28 13.41 10.84 -7.13
N GLU A 29 12.64 10.06 -7.88
CA GLU A 29 12.40 10.31 -9.31
C GLU A 29 11.21 11.25 -9.55
N SER A 30 10.56 11.75 -8.50
CA SER A 30 9.39 12.62 -8.58
C SER A 30 8.21 11.99 -9.33
N LYS A 31 8.04 10.68 -9.21
CA LYS A 31 6.91 9.96 -9.81
C LYS A 31 5.61 10.26 -9.09
N SER A 32 4.52 10.35 -9.85
CA SER A 32 3.17 10.48 -9.30
C SER A 32 2.47 9.13 -9.28
N GLY A 33 1.75 8.85 -8.19
CA GLY A 33 0.86 7.70 -8.09
C GLY A 33 -0.56 7.96 -8.59
N VAL A 34 -0.84 9.18 -9.05
CA VAL A 34 -2.16 9.56 -9.55
C VAL A 34 -2.33 9.08 -10.99
N GLY A 35 -3.48 8.49 -11.29
CA GLY A 35 -3.79 8.02 -12.62
C GLY A 35 -5.31 7.87 -12.80
N GLN A 36 -5.72 7.26 -13.91
CA GLN A 36 -7.13 6.98 -14.15
C GLN A 36 -7.66 5.97 -13.13
N ILE A 37 -8.90 6.20 -12.68
CA ILE A 37 -9.57 5.26 -11.78
C ILE A 37 -9.81 3.93 -12.51
N THR A 38 -9.35 2.82 -11.91
CA THR A 38 -9.53 1.48 -12.48
C THR A 38 -10.38 0.56 -11.60
N VAL A 39 -10.61 0.93 -10.33
CA VAL A 39 -11.36 0.11 -9.38
C VAL A 39 -12.84 0.03 -9.74
N PHE A 40 -13.38 1.09 -10.33
CA PHE A 40 -14.74 1.14 -10.84
C PHE A 40 -14.80 2.02 -12.10
N ASP A 41 -15.93 2.02 -12.80
CA ASP A 41 -16.13 2.90 -13.98
C ASP A 41 -16.44 4.32 -13.49
N PRO A 42 -15.55 5.30 -13.70
CA PRO A 42 -15.75 6.67 -13.23
C PRO A 42 -16.59 7.55 -14.16
N THR A 43 -17.14 6.99 -15.23
CA THR A 43 -17.93 7.75 -16.21
C THR A 43 -19.11 8.44 -15.53
N GLY A 44 -19.25 9.74 -15.75
CA GLY A 44 -20.33 10.53 -15.16
C GLY A 44 -20.00 11.14 -13.80
N TYR A 45 -18.86 10.82 -13.21
CA TYR A 45 -18.40 11.42 -11.94
C TYR A 45 -17.60 12.71 -12.21
N PRO A 46 -17.55 13.65 -11.22
CA PRO A 46 -16.82 14.90 -11.39
C PRO A 46 -15.32 14.74 -11.64
N THR A 47 -14.72 13.66 -11.15
CA THR A 47 -13.30 13.34 -11.38
C THR A 47 -13.17 11.90 -11.85
N THR A 48 -12.17 11.67 -12.70
CA THR A 48 -11.84 10.33 -13.21
C THR A 48 -10.44 9.90 -12.81
N ILE A 49 -9.73 10.69 -11.99
CA ILE A 49 -8.38 10.38 -11.54
C ILE A 49 -8.34 10.16 -10.04
N ALA A 50 -7.46 9.27 -9.61
CA ALA A 50 -7.23 8.98 -8.19
C ALA A 50 -5.85 8.36 -8.01
N ALA A 51 -5.35 8.41 -6.78
CA ALA A 51 -4.13 7.71 -6.41
C ALA A 51 -4.52 6.35 -5.84
N GLU A 52 -4.43 5.30 -6.65
CA GLU A 52 -4.81 3.93 -6.27
C GLU A 52 -3.58 3.08 -5.99
N VAL A 53 -3.69 2.19 -4.99
CA VAL A 53 -2.71 1.11 -4.79
C VAL A 53 -2.97 0.05 -5.86
N LYS A 54 -1.98 -0.18 -6.72
CA LYS A 54 -2.09 -1.06 -7.87
C LYS A 54 -1.38 -2.38 -7.64
N ASN A 55 -1.93 -3.45 -8.22
CA ASN A 55 -1.27 -4.76 -8.25
C ASN A 55 -0.96 -5.34 -6.86
N TRP A 56 -1.68 -4.91 -5.82
CA TRP A 56 -1.47 -5.41 -4.47
C TRP A 56 -2.56 -6.42 -4.09
N CYS A 57 -2.14 -7.50 -3.44
CA CYS A 57 -3.04 -8.51 -2.89
C CYS A 57 -2.50 -8.96 -1.54
N ILE A 58 -3.38 -9.30 -0.60
CA ILE A 58 -2.98 -9.74 0.75
C ILE A 58 -2.09 -10.99 0.71
N SER A 59 -2.14 -11.77 -0.35
CA SER A 59 -1.24 -12.91 -0.54
C SER A 59 0.24 -12.49 -0.52
N GLN A 60 0.56 -11.25 -0.84
CA GLN A 60 1.93 -10.71 -0.76
C GLN A 60 2.45 -10.65 0.68
N ALA A 61 1.55 -10.64 1.66
CA ALA A 61 1.91 -10.69 3.07
C ALA A 61 1.95 -12.13 3.61
N GLY A 62 1.78 -13.13 2.75
CA GLY A 62 1.75 -14.54 3.13
C GLY A 62 0.40 -15.01 3.67
N GLU A 63 -0.64 -14.18 3.58
CA GLU A 63 -1.97 -14.52 4.09
C GLU A 63 -2.84 -15.18 3.01
N ASN A 64 -3.82 -15.97 3.46
CA ASN A 64 -4.77 -16.62 2.55
C ASN A 64 -5.83 -15.61 2.11
N VAL A 65 -5.93 -15.38 0.81
CA VAL A 65 -6.91 -14.45 0.21
C VAL A 65 -8.34 -14.79 0.61
N ALA A 66 -8.69 -16.08 0.66
CA ALA A 66 -10.04 -16.52 0.99
C ALA A 66 -10.48 -16.11 2.41
N VAL A 67 -9.54 -16.01 3.34
CA VAL A 67 -9.81 -15.57 4.72
C VAL A 67 -10.10 -14.08 4.77
N TRP A 68 -9.41 -13.30 3.94
CA TRP A 68 -9.43 -11.83 4.01
C TRP A 68 -10.34 -11.16 2.97
N LYS A 69 -10.93 -11.91 2.04
CA LYS A 69 -11.67 -11.34 0.91
C LYS A 69 -12.86 -10.46 1.31
N HIS A 70 -13.45 -10.69 2.49
CA HIS A 70 -14.58 -9.90 3.01
C HIS A 70 -14.15 -8.75 3.92
N ARG A 71 -12.84 -8.58 4.13
CA ARG A 71 -12.31 -7.46 4.91
C ARG A 71 -12.06 -6.26 4.00
N GLY A 72 -12.15 -5.07 4.57
CA GLY A 72 -11.86 -3.84 3.83
C GLY A 72 -10.40 -3.78 3.38
N ARG A 73 -10.13 -3.06 2.29
CA ARG A 73 -8.76 -2.94 1.78
C ARG A 73 -7.81 -2.30 2.79
N HIS A 74 -8.28 -1.34 3.58
CA HIS A 74 -7.45 -0.71 4.62
C HIS A 74 -6.94 -1.72 5.64
N THR A 75 -7.78 -2.68 6.04
CA THR A 75 -7.37 -3.75 6.96
C THR A 75 -6.31 -4.65 6.31
N ARG A 76 -6.52 -5.02 5.05
CA ARG A 76 -5.56 -5.86 4.31
C ARG A 76 -4.23 -5.15 4.12
N PHE A 77 -4.23 -3.84 3.86
CA PHE A 77 -3.00 -3.05 3.75
C PHE A 77 -2.25 -3.01 5.07
N ALA A 78 -2.95 -2.82 6.19
CA ALA A 78 -2.32 -2.79 7.51
C ALA A 78 -1.64 -4.13 7.83
N VAL A 79 -2.27 -5.25 7.51
CA VAL A 79 -1.67 -6.58 7.69
C VAL A 79 -0.41 -6.72 6.83
N GLY A 80 -0.45 -6.25 5.60
CA GLY A 80 0.72 -6.27 4.72
C GLY A 80 1.89 -5.44 5.24
N GLU A 81 1.61 -4.25 5.75
CA GLU A 81 2.65 -3.38 6.32
C GLU A 81 3.28 -3.99 7.57
N ILE A 82 2.48 -4.54 8.47
CA ILE A 82 2.97 -5.20 9.69
C ILE A 82 3.83 -6.40 9.33
N GLY A 83 3.39 -7.21 8.37
CA GLY A 83 4.16 -8.38 7.92
C GLY A 83 5.55 -7.99 7.40
N ARG A 84 5.65 -6.90 6.64
CA ARG A 84 6.94 -6.42 6.13
C ARG A 84 7.83 -5.86 7.23
N ALA A 85 7.25 -5.18 8.22
CA ALA A 85 8.01 -4.61 9.32
C ALA A 85 8.63 -5.68 10.23
N HIS A 86 8.06 -6.88 10.26
CA HIS A 86 8.52 -7.99 11.10
C HIS A 86 9.45 -8.99 10.39
N VAL A 87 9.86 -8.72 9.18
CA VAL A 87 10.78 -9.60 8.43
C VAL A 87 12.18 -9.64 9.04
#